data_bfe5b069eeae0b2ea6eee88198b5c1b0
#
_entry.id   bfe5b069eeae0b2ea6eee88198b5c1b0
#
_cell.length_a   1.000
_cell.length_b   1.000
_cell.length_c   1.000
_cell.angle_alpha   90.00
_cell.angle_beta   90.00
_cell.angle_gamma   90.00
#
_symmetry.space_group_name_H-M   'P 1'
#
loop_
_entity.id
_entity.type
_entity.pdbx_description
1 polymer ?
#
loop_
_entity_poly.entity_id
_entity_poly.type
_entity_poly.pdbx_seq_one_letter_code
_entity_poly.pdbx_strand_id
1 'polypeptide(L)'
;MAFAQVGTQAPSLSLLNQLGKTITLADYVGKKNVVVYFYPKAMTPGCTVQACGIRDAKNEFSAVDTVVLAVSPDSVDRLVKFEDKQELNFDLLSDEDHAV
;
A
#
# COMPACT_ATOMS: atom_id res chain seq x y z
N MET A 1 10.44 13.60 5.49
CA MET A 1 10.50 12.14 5.35
C MET A 1 11.95 11.69 5.32
N ALA A 2 12.30 10.71 6.14
CA ALA A 2 13.62 10.12 6.11
C ALA A 2 13.69 9.01 5.06
N PHE A 3 14.78 8.94 4.32
CA PHE A 3 14.97 7.87 3.34
C PHE A 3 15.43 6.60 4.05
N ALA A 4 14.76 5.48 3.75
CA ALA A 4 15.19 4.18 4.22
C ALA A 4 16.43 3.72 3.44
N GLN A 5 17.35 3.07 4.14
CA GLN A 5 18.54 2.51 3.53
C GLN A 5 18.41 1.00 3.42
N VAL A 6 18.91 0.46 2.32
CA VAL A 6 18.92 -1.00 2.11
C VAL A 6 19.74 -1.68 3.19
N GLY A 7 19.21 -2.77 3.74
CA GLY A 7 19.87 -3.54 4.78
C GLY A 7 19.60 -3.05 6.20
N THR A 8 18.85 -1.97 6.38
CA THR A 8 18.44 -1.47 7.71
C THR A 8 16.97 -1.77 7.95
N GLN A 9 16.56 -1.70 9.22
CA GLN A 9 15.16 -1.86 9.57
C GLN A 9 14.32 -0.73 8.98
N ALA A 10 13.17 -1.05 8.39
CA ALA A 10 12.27 -0.04 7.85
C ALA A 10 11.72 0.88 8.95
N PRO A 11 11.51 2.17 8.66
CA PRO A 11 10.83 3.06 9.60
C PRO A 11 9.46 2.53 9.95
N SER A 12 8.96 2.83 11.15
CA SER A 12 7.62 2.42 11.55
C SER A 12 6.57 3.11 10.68
N LEU A 13 5.49 2.40 10.41
CA LEU A 13 4.38 2.89 9.59
C LEU A 13 3.08 2.50 10.28
N SER A 14 2.15 3.45 10.38
CA SER A 14 0.83 3.22 10.95
C SER A 14 -0.16 4.13 10.23
N LEU A 15 -0.93 3.57 9.30
CA LEU A 15 -1.84 4.33 8.44
C LEU A 15 -3.17 3.60 8.29
N LEU A 16 -4.23 4.36 8.01
CA LEU A 16 -5.54 3.77 7.74
C LEU A 16 -5.59 3.24 6.30
N ASN A 17 -6.19 2.07 6.14
CA ASN A 17 -6.47 1.54 4.81
C ASN A 17 -7.84 2.03 4.30
N GLN A 18 -8.25 1.55 3.13
CA GLN A 18 -9.53 1.93 2.52
C GLN A 18 -10.76 1.47 3.31
N LEU A 19 -10.60 0.57 4.26
CA LEU A 19 -11.67 0.12 5.15
C LEU A 19 -11.69 0.90 6.46
N GLY A 20 -10.83 1.89 6.62
CA GLY A 20 -10.69 2.65 7.87
C GLY A 20 -9.96 1.90 8.98
N LYS A 21 -9.30 0.80 8.65
CA LYS A 21 -8.56 -0.01 9.61
C LYS A 21 -7.09 0.42 9.65
N THR A 22 -6.53 0.53 10.85
CA THR A 22 -5.11 0.86 11.02
C THR A 22 -4.24 -0.33 10.61
N ILE A 23 -3.29 -0.08 9.71
CA ILE A 23 -2.31 -1.07 9.25
C ILE A 23 -0.92 -0.62 9.69
N THR A 24 -0.16 -1.54 10.27
CA THR A 24 1.22 -1.27 10.71
C THR A 24 2.17 -2.32 10.12
N LEU A 25 3.43 -1.94 9.91
CA LEU A 25 4.45 -2.92 9.48
C LEU A 25 4.70 -3.97 10.56
N ALA A 26 4.54 -3.62 11.83
CA ALA A 26 4.71 -4.56 12.93
C ALA A 26 3.79 -5.77 12.83
N ASP A 27 2.62 -5.62 12.20
CA ASP A 27 1.66 -6.71 12.01
C ASP A 27 2.23 -7.85 11.14
N TYR A 28 3.26 -7.57 10.36
CA TYR A 28 3.84 -8.53 9.41
C TYR A 28 5.23 -9.03 9.80
N VAL A 29 5.83 -8.47 10.86
CA VAL A 29 7.16 -8.87 11.29
C VAL A 29 7.21 -10.36 11.64
N GLY A 30 8.15 -11.10 11.02
CA GLY A 30 8.30 -12.53 11.23
C GLY A 30 7.21 -13.39 10.60
N LYS A 31 6.26 -12.79 9.86
CA LYS A 31 5.13 -13.51 9.28
C LYS A 31 5.13 -13.48 7.76
N LYS A 32 5.34 -12.30 7.17
CA LYS A 32 5.29 -12.10 5.72
C LYS A 32 6.31 -11.08 5.27
N ASN A 33 6.74 -11.20 4.04
CA ASN A 33 7.47 -10.14 3.35
C ASN A 33 6.49 -9.04 2.94
N VAL A 34 6.92 -7.79 2.96
CA VAL A 34 6.06 -6.64 2.66
C VAL A 34 6.71 -5.80 1.57
N VAL A 35 5.96 -5.54 0.52
CA VAL A 35 6.31 -4.54 -0.49
C VAL A 35 5.50 -3.29 -0.20
N VAL A 36 6.19 -2.18 0.11
CA VAL A 36 5.54 -0.88 0.29
C VAL A 36 5.90 -0.02 -0.92
N TYR A 37 4.91 0.47 -1.64
CA TYR A 37 5.19 1.41 -2.73
C TYR A 37 4.36 2.68 -2.57
N PHE A 38 4.89 3.77 -3.06
CA PHE A 38 4.28 5.10 -2.96
C PHE A 38 3.82 5.56 -4.33
N TYR A 39 2.67 6.22 -4.37
CA TYR A 39 2.18 6.84 -5.61
C TYR A 39 1.56 8.19 -5.26
N PRO A 40 1.65 9.17 -6.18
CA PRO A 40 1.28 10.55 -5.84
C PRO A 40 -0.23 10.79 -5.78
N LYS A 41 -1.04 10.02 -6.51
CA LYS A 41 -2.47 10.30 -6.58
C LYS A 41 -3.25 9.11 -7.14
N ALA A 42 -4.28 8.68 -6.41
CA ALA A 42 -5.21 7.65 -6.87
C ALA A 42 -5.95 8.09 -8.14
N MET A 43 -6.34 7.13 -8.96
CA MET A 43 -7.14 7.32 -10.18
C MET A 43 -6.45 8.11 -11.30
N THR A 44 -5.14 8.37 -11.21
CA THR A 44 -4.37 8.86 -12.36
C THR A 44 -4.03 7.70 -13.29
N PRO A 45 -3.84 7.93 -14.62
CA PRO A 45 -3.60 6.83 -15.55
C PRO A 45 -2.41 5.94 -15.20
N GLY A 46 -1.26 6.53 -14.84
CA GLY A 46 -0.06 5.78 -14.49
C GLY A 46 -0.23 4.94 -13.23
N CYS A 47 -0.80 5.54 -12.18
CA CYS A 47 -1.04 4.83 -10.92
C CYS A 47 -2.09 3.74 -11.08
N THR A 48 -3.10 3.96 -11.92
CA THR A 48 -4.12 2.96 -12.21
C THR A 48 -3.52 1.74 -12.91
N VAL A 49 -2.66 1.94 -13.91
CA VAL A 49 -1.99 0.83 -14.61
C VAL A 49 -1.14 0.01 -13.64
N GLN A 50 -0.37 0.68 -12.79
CA GLN A 50 0.47 0.00 -11.81
C GLN A 50 -0.37 -0.80 -10.81
N ALA A 51 -1.44 -0.20 -10.28
CA ALA A 51 -2.32 -0.87 -9.33
C ALA A 51 -3.00 -2.11 -9.94
N CYS A 52 -3.46 -2.01 -11.18
CA CYS A 52 -4.07 -3.14 -11.88
C CYS A 52 -3.06 -4.27 -12.13
N GLY A 53 -1.81 -3.94 -12.42
CA GLY A 53 -0.75 -4.93 -12.57
C GLY A 53 -0.48 -5.68 -11.26
N ILE A 54 -0.46 -4.97 -10.14
CA ILE A 54 -0.30 -5.59 -8.82
C ILE A 54 -1.51 -6.46 -8.47
N ARG A 55 -2.72 -5.97 -8.74
CA ARG A 55 -3.95 -6.74 -8.55
C ARG A 55 -3.90 -8.07 -9.28
N ASP A 56 -3.49 -8.04 -10.54
CA ASP A 56 -3.44 -9.23 -11.38
C ASP A 56 -2.33 -10.20 -10.94
N ALA A 57 -1.27 -9.70 -10.30
CA ALA A 57 -0.16 -10.50 -9.80
C ALA A 57 -0.34 -10.98 -8.36
N LYS A 58 -1.50 -10.78 -7.72
CA LYS A 58 -1.70 -11.11 -6.31
C LYS A 58 -1.35 -12.55 -5.96
N ASN A 59 -1.73 -13.49 -6.80
CA ASN A 59 -1.45 -14.91 -6.54
C ASN A 59 0.06 -15.19 -6.55
N GLU A 60 0.81 -14.49 -7.38
CA GLU A 60 2.26 -14.61 -7.43
C GLU A 60 2.92 -14.07 -6.17
N PHE A 61 2.43 -12.93 -5.67
CA PHE A 61 2.90 -12.38 -4.39
C PHE A 61 2.58 -13.31 -3.24
N SER A 62 1.38 -13.87 -3.19
CA SER A 62 0.97 -14.79 -2.13
C SER A 62 1.80 -16.07 -2.12
N ALA A 63 2.21 -16.55 -3.30
CA ALA A 63 3.04 -17.75 -3.41
C ALA A 63 4.42 -17.60 -2.76
N VAL A 64 4.91 -16.36 -2.57
CA VAL A 64 6.18 -16.07 -1.90
C VAL A 64 5.98 -15.36 -0.57
N ASP A 65 4.83 -15.56 0.07
CA ASP A 65 4.47 -14.96 1.37
C ASP A 65 4.69 -13.45 1.41
N THR A 66 4.28 -12.75 0.37
CA THR A 66 4.47 -11.31 0.23
C THR A 66 3.11 -10.60 0.18
N VAL A 67 2.98 -9.52 0.95
CA VAL A 67 1.84 -8.61 0.88
C VAL A 67 2.30 -7.28 0.28
N VAL A 68 1.38 -6.57 -0.37
CA VAL A 68 1.66 -5.28 -0.96
C VAL A 68 0.85 -4.21 -0.24
N LEU A 69 1.52 -3.15 0.18
CA LEU A 69 0.91 -1.98 0.79
C LEU A 69 1.18 -0.78 -0.11
N ALA A 70 0.13 -0.16 -0.62
CA ALA A 70 0.23 1.00 -1.49
C ALA A 70 -0.06 2.27 -0.68
N VAL A 71 0.83 3.24 -0.70
CA VAL A 71 0.73 4.46 0.12
C VAL A 71 0.61 5.68 -0.77
N SER A 72 -0.39 6.53 -0.49
CA SER A 72 -0.57 7.81 -1.18
C SER A 72 -1.10 8.86 -0.22
N PRO A 73 -1.03 10.16 -0.58
CA PRO A 73 -1.64 11.23 0.22
C PRO A 73 -3.16 11.35 0.06
N ASP A 74 -3.81 10.42 -0.60
CA ASP A 74 -5.26 10.45 -0.79
C ASP A 74 -6.01 10.15 0.51
N SER A 75 -7.24 10.67 0.62
CA SER A 75 -8.13 10.35 1.74
C SER A 75 -8.62 8.90 1.67
N VAL A 76 -9.10 8.38 2.80
CA VAL A 76 -9.71 7.04 2.84
C VAL A 76 -10.88 6.94 1.86
N ASP A 77 -11.74 7.95 1.80
CA ASP A 77 -12.89 7.96 0.87
C ASP A 77 -12.45 7.83 -0.58
N ARG A 78 -11.36 8.52 -0.95
CA ARG A 78 -10.83 8.46 -2.30
C ARG A 78 -10.24 7.09 -2.61
N LEU A 79 -9.59 6.46 -1.62
CA LEU A 79 -9.05 5.11 -1.76
C LEU A 79 -10.16 4.06 -1.93
N VAL A 80 -11.29 4.22 -1.24
CA VAL A 80 -12.46 3.36 -1.43
C VAL A 80 -12.94 3.41 -2.87
N LYS A 81 -13.05 4.60 -3.45
CA LYS A 81 -13.45 4.78 -4.84
C LYS A 81 -12.46 4.14 -5.81
N PHE A 82 -11.17 4.26 -5.53
CA PHE A 82 -10.13 3.67 -6.35
C PHE A 82 -10.22 2.14 -6.33
N GLU A 83 -10.37 1.56 -5.14
CA GLU A 83 -10.54 0.11 -4.98
C GLU A 83 -11.77 -0.40 -5.76
N ASP A 84 -12.92 0.25 -5.58
CA ASP A 84 -14.16 -0.15 -6.25
C ASP A 84 -14.04 -0.06 -7.76
N LYS A 85 -13.50 1.05 -8.25
CA LYS A 85 -13.43 1.31 -9.69
C LYS A 85 -12.50 0.33 -10.41
N GLN A 86 -11.41 -0.07 -9.78
CA GLN A 86 -10.39 -0.94 -10.37
C GLN A 86 -10.41 -2.36 -9.81
N GLU A 87 -11.35 -2.67 -8.92
CA GLU A 87 -11.46 -3.98 -8.27
C GLU A 87 -10.15 -4.43 -7.64
N LEU A 88 -9.50 -3.52 -6.90
CA LEU A 88 -8.22 -3.79 -6.26
C LEU A 88 -8.39 -4.76 -5.08
N ASN A 89 -7.37 -5.55 -4.82
CA ASN A 89 -7.41 -6.64 -3.84
C ASN A 89 -6.23 -6.60 -2.86
N PHE A 90 -5.70 -5.40 -2.58
CA PHE A 90 -4.62 -5.19 -1.63
C PHE A 90 -4.87 -3.90 -0.86
N ASP A 91 -4.15 -3.71 0.25
CA ASP A 91 -4.35 -2.55 1.11
C ASP A 91 -3.85 -1.26 0.46
N LEU A 92 -4.71 -0.24 0.46
CA LEU A 92 -4.40 1.11 0.03
C LEU A 92 -4.34 1.97 1.29
N LEU A 93 -3.19 2.56 1.57
CA LEU A 93 -2.96 3.29 2.81
C LEU A 93 -3.03 4.80 2.56
N SER A 94 -3.73 5.49 3.47
CA SER A 94 -3.92 6.93 3.42
C SER A 94 -2.85 7.63 4.25
N ASP A 95 -2.02 8.46 3.61
CA ASP A 95 -0.99 9.26 4.25
C ASP A 95 -1.22 10.74 3.92
N GLU A 96 -2.40 11.26 4.30
CA GLU A 96 -2.80 12.64 3.98
C GLU A 96 -1.81 13.67 4.51
N ASP A 97 -1.17 13.38 5.64
CA ASP A 97 -0.24 14.30 6.29
C ASP A 97 1.21 14.14 5.80
N HIS A 98 1.47 13.24 4.87
CA HIS A 98 2.81 12.94 4.38
C HIS A 98 3.77 12.53 5.52
N ALA A 99 3.26 11.78 6.50
CA ALA A 99 4.01 11.38 7.70
C ALA A 99 5.05 10.29 7.43
N VAL A 100 4.85 9.54 6.35
CA VAL A 100 5.72 8.41 5.98
C VAL A 100 6.59 8.73 4.79
#